data_bf7f7ce4db0691334faae5c17ece4bae
#
_entry.id   bf7f7ce4db0691334faae5c17ece4bae
#
_cell.length_a   1.000
_cell.length_b   1.000
_cell.length_c   1.000
_cell.angle_alpha   90.00
_cell.angle_beta   90.00
_cell.angle_gamma   90.00
#
_symmetry.space_group_name_H-M   'P 1'
#
loop_
_entity.id
_entity.type
_entity.pdbx_description
1 polymer ?
#
loop_
_entity_poly.entity_id
_entity_poly.type
_entity_poly.pdbx_seq_one_letter_code
_entity_poly.pdbx_strand_id
1 'polypeptide(L)'
;MFKFLKGAIFFAPFFLFLPLTSHAYTTHLFCECVYTYPEDPAGPIELCPIDADVDVYVDAEIGFFQFGKNDTWDPISVSEDLMIVEAFTQDGDFTQRITASLNRFNGKLLVRYDGYFEGYGNSIFSDLHYCSLTPGEKQF
;
A
#
# COMPACT_ATOMS: atom_id res chain seq x y z
N MET A 1 40.13 65.99 -13.70
CA MET A 1 39.54 65.36 -12.53
C MET A 1 38.72 64.17 -12.97
N PHE A 2 39.26 63.02 -12.92
CA PHE A 2 38.56 61.77 -13.27
C PHE A 2 37.94 61.18 -12.04
N LYS A 3 36.62 61.12 -11.93
CA LYS A 3 35.94 60.41 -10.89
C LYS A 3 35.76 58.97 -11.34
N PHE A 4 36.51 58.08 -10.75
CA PHE A 4 36.32 56.63 -10.89
C PHE A 4 35.04 56.24 -10.14
N LEU A 5 34.00 55.88 -10.86
CA LEU A 5 32.87 55.16 -10.31
C LEU A 5 33.33 53.71 -10.11
N LYS A 6 33.57 53.35 -8.86
CA LYS A 6 33.68 51.92 -8.47
C LYS A 6 32.31 51.30 -8.54
N GLY A 7 32.04 50.60 -9.66
CA GLY A 7 30.89 49.71 -9.74
C GLY A 7 31.15 48.50 -8.84
N ALA A 8 30.48 48.46 -7.71
CA ALA A 8 30.44 47.26 -6.89
C ALA A 8 29.55 46.23 -7.61
N ILE A 9 30.16 45.20 -8.19
CA ILE A 9 29.43 44.05 -8.71
C ILE A 9 29.03 43.24 -7.50
N PHE A 10 27.78 43.35 -7.10
CA PHE A 10 27.19 42.46 -6.16
C PHE A 10 26.93 41.11 -6.86
N PHE A 11 27.79 40.16 -6.61
CA PHE A 11 27.47 38.76 -6.86
C PHE A 11 26.48 38.32 -5.81
N ALA A 12 25.20 38.36 -6.12
CA ALA A 12 24.22 37.64 -5.34
C ALA A 12 24.51 36.14 -5.43
N PRO A 13 24.69 35.42 -4.32
CA PRO A 13 24.81 33.98 -4.38
C PRO A 13 23.50 33.42 -4.89
N PHE A 14 23.52 32.92 -6.08
CA PHE A 14 22.41 32.16 -6.63
C PHE A 14 22.37 30.85 -5.82
N PHE A 15 21.60 30.84 -4.74
CA PHE A 15 21.21 29.62 -4.09
C PHE A 15 20.34 28.86 -5.08
N LEU A 16 20.95 27.97 -5.83
CA LEU A 16 20.25 26.89 -6.50
C LEU A 16 19.57 26.08 -5.42
N PHE A 17 18.31 26.41 -5.14
CA PHE A 17 17.39 25.49 -4.53
C PHE A 17 17.18 24.37 -5.53
N LEU A 18 18.10 23.38 -5.49
CA LEU A 18 17.81 22.08 -6.07
C LEU A 18 16.56 21.59 -5.32
N PRO A 19 15.44 21.29 -6.00
CA PRO A 19 14.36 20.61 -5.35
C PRO A 19 15.00 19.32 -4.82
N LEU A 20 15.03 19.18 -3.51
CA LEU A 20 15.21 17.89 -2.86
C LEU A 20 14.03 17.06 -3.35
N THR A 21 14.21 16.38 -4.47
CA THR A 21 13.34 15.28 -4.83
C THR A 21 13.56 14.26 -3.74
N SER A 22 12.70 14.31 -2.70
CA SER A 22 12.54 13.20 -1.81
C SER A 22 12.08 12.07 -2.69
N HIS A 23 13.01 11.18 -3.05
CA HIS A 23 12.63 9.93 -3.65
C HIS A 23 11.80 9.22 -2.58
N ALA A 24 10.48 9.22 -2.77
CA ALA A 24 9.58 8.39 -2.00
C ALA A 24 10.07 6.96 -2.18
N TYR A 25 10.71 6.41 -1.15
CA TYR A 25 11.18 5.04 -1.17
C TYR A 25 9.98 4.13 -0.99
N THR A 26 9.48 3.61 -2.10
CA THR A 26 8.51 2.55 -2.07
C THR A 26 9.15 1.32 -1.43
N THR A 27 8.59 0.88 -0.32
CA THR A 27 9.03 -0.36 0.33
C THR A 27 8.36 -1.54 -0.35
N HIS A 28 9.16 -2.50 -0.78
CA HIS A 28 8.70 -3.76 -1.33
C HIS A 28 8.57 -4.79 -0.22
N LEU A 29 7.39 -5.38 -0.08
CA LEU A 29 7.06 -6.41 0.89
C LEU A 29 6.69 -7.71 0.18
N PHE A 30 7.16 -8.81 0.70
CA PHE A 30 6.72 -10.15 0.34
C PHE A 30 5.67 -10.60 1.33
N CYS A 31 4.45 -10.84 0.87
CA CYS A 31 3.31 -11.18 1.72
C CYS A 31 2.89 -12.63 1.46
N GLU A 32 3.13 -13.49 2.44
CA GLU A 32 2.70 -14.88 2.42
C GLU A 32 1.26 -14.98 2.93
N CYS A 33 0.35 -15.52 2.13
CA CYS A 33 -1.00 -15.83 2.55
C CYS A 33 -1.01 -17.09 3.42
N VAL A 34 -1.58 -16.99 4.60
CA VAL A 34 -1.60 -18.10 5.58
C VAL A 34 -2.97 -18.72 5.69
N TYR A 35 -3.98 -17.89 5.94
CA TYR A 35 -5.35 -18.36 6.16
C TYR A 35 -6.37 -17.53 5.41
N THR A 36 -7.43 -18.20 4.96
CA THR A 36 -8.68 -17.60 4.49
C THR A 36 -9.77 -17.80 5.52
N TYR A 37 -10.40 -16.72 5.94
CA TYR A 37 -11.48 -16.70 6.92
C TYR A 37 -12.82 -16.48 6.21
N PRO A 38 -13.83 -17.33 6.44
CA PRO A 38 -15.18 -17.08 5.96
C PRO A 38 -15.85 -15.95 6.75
N GLU A 39 -16.92 -15.38 6.21
CA GLU A 39 -17.75 -14.40 6.92
C GLU A 39 -18.37 -14.99 8.18
N ASP A 40 -18.88 -16.21 8.09
CA ASP A 40 -19.43 -16.95 9.22
C ASP A 40 -18.32 -17.38 10.18
N PRO A 41 -18.27 -16.85 11.41
CA PRO A 41 -17.23 -17.23 12.38
C PRO A 41 -17.29 -18.71 12.78
N ALA A 42 -18.41 -19.40 12.51
CA ALA A 42 -18.54 -20.87 12.68
C ALA A 42 -18.05 -21.65 11.44
N GLY A 43 -17.75 -20.97 10.33
CA GLY A 43 -17.24 -21.59 9.13
C GLY A 43 -15.79 -22.06 9.26
N PRO A 44 -15.34 -22.96 8.38
CA PRO A 44 -13.98 -23.49 8.44
C PRO A 44 -12.96 -22.41 8.05
N ILE A 45 -11.90 -22.29 8.84
CA ILE A 45 -10.70 -21.55 8.46
C ILE A 45 -9.90 -22.47 7.54
N GLU A 46 -9.59 -21.96 6.35
CA GLU A 46 -8.88 -22.72 5.32
C GLU A 46 -7.45 -22.18 5.16
N LEU A 47 -6.53 -23.05 4.75
CA LEU A 47 -5.22 -22.62 4.30
C LEU A 47 -5.36 -21.91 2.95
N CYS A 48 -4.59 -20.84 2.75
CA CYS A 48 -4.53 -20.20 1.44
C CYS A 48 -4.07 -21.18 0.35
N PRO A 49 -4.53 -20.98 -0.90
CA PRO A 49 -3.94 -21.67 -2.05
C PRO A 49 -2.44 -21.40 -2.16
N ILE A 50 -1.69 -22.33 -2.77
CA ILE A 50 -0.23 -22.25 -2.91
C ILE A 50 0.22 -20.97 -3.63
N ASP A 51 -0.59 -20.46 -4.54
CA ASP A 51 -0.28 -19.28 -5.38
C ASP A 51 -0.85 -17.95 -4.83
N ALA A 52 -1.26 -17.94 -3.56
CA ALA A 52 -1.89 -16.77 -2.94
C ALA A 52 -0.90 -15.76 -2.35
N ASP A 53 0.40 -16.03 -2.43
CA ASP A 53 1.44 -15.09 -2.03
C ASP A 53 1.49 -13.91 -2.99
N VAL A 54 1.73 -12.72 -2.45
CA VAL A 54 1.70 -11.48 -3.22
C VAL A 54 2.82 -10.55 -2.85
N ASP A 55 3.32 -9.82 -3.85
CA ASP A 55 4.20 -8.69 -3.66
C ASP A 55 3.37 -7.44 -3.39
N VAL A 56 3.73 -6.70 -2.35
CA VAL A 56 3.08 -5.45 -1.98
C VAL A 56 4.10 -4.33 -1.95
N TYR A 57 3.77 -3.20 -2.56
CA TYR A 57 4.61 -2.01 -2.59
C TYR A 57 3.91 -0.89 -1.83
N VAL A 58 4.57 -0.32 -0.85
CA VAL A 58 4.00 0.70 0.02
C VAL A 58 4.90 1.90 0.18
N ASP A 59 4.29 3.07 0.20
CA ASP A 59 4.88 4.31 0.68
C ASP A 59 3.85 5.02 1.56
N ALA A 60 4.04 4.91 2.87
CA ALA A 60 3.08 5.45 3.83
C ALA A 60 3.10 6.99 3.89
N GLU A 61 4.17 7.66 3.47
CA GLU A 61 4.25 9.12 3.50
C GLU A 61 3.30 9.74 2.48
N ILE A 62 3.17 9.13 1.32
CA ILE A 62 2.29 9.60 0.25
C ILE A 62 0.98 8.80 0.13
N GLY A 63 0.76 7.80 1.00
CA GLY A 63 -0.41 6.95 0.96
C GLY A 63 -0.43 5.98 -0.23
N PHE A 64 0.73 5.63 -0.79
CA PHE A 64 0.81 4.70 -1.90
C PHE A 64 0.74 3.26 -1.42
N PHE A 65 -0.13 2.47 -2.05
CA PHE A 65 -0.25 1.03 -1.85
C PHE A 65 -0.53 0.33 -3.17
N GLN A 66 0.30 -0.63 -3.53
CA GLN A 66 0.13 -1.45 -4.72
C GLN A 66 0.14 -2.92 -4.33
N PHE A 67 -0.92 -3.63 -4.70
CA PHE A 67 -1.09 -5.05 -4.46
C PHE A 67 -0.81 -5.82 -5.76
N GLY A 68 0.25 -6.63 -5.75
CA GLY A 68 0.73 -7.29 -6.96
C GLY A 68 1.37 -6.32 -7.96
N LYS A 69 1.33 -6.65 -9.23
CA LYS A 69 2.07 -5.90 -10.26
C LYS A 69 1.35 -4.65 -10.77
N ASN A 70 0.02 -4.61 -10.73
CA ASN A 70 -0.76 -3.62 -11.47
C ASN A 70 -1.89 -2.95 -10.68
N ASP A 71 -2.17 -3.38 -9.44
CA ASP A 71 -3.33 -2.91 -8.69
C ASP A 71 -2.92 -1.89 -7.63
N THR A 72 -3.11 -0.61 -7.93
CA THR A 72 -2.95 0.48 -6.97
C THR A 72 -4.26 0.70 -6.24
N TRP A 73 -4.22 0.74 -4.91
CA TRP A 73 -5.38 0.91 -4.05
C TRP A 73 -5.36 2.26 -3.35
N ASP A 74 -6.55 2.81 -3.12
CA ASP A 74 -6.72 4.14 -2.55
C ASP A 74 -6.58 4.11 -1.01
N PRO A 75 -5.83 5.05 -0.41
CA PRO A 75 -5.72 5.11 1.04
C PRO A 75 -7.01 5.63 1.66
N ILE A 76 -7.50 4.91 2.69
CA ILE A 76 -8.61 5.36 3.55
C ILE A 76 -8.05 6.05 4.78
N SER A 77 -7.04 5.44 5.40
CA SER A 77 -6.41 5.93 6.62
C SER A 77 -4.95 5.49 6.67
N VAL A 78 -4.08 6.41 7.02
CA VAL A 78 -2.66 6.13 7.22
C VAL A 78 -2.24 6.72 8.54
N SER A 79 -1.77 5.86 9.46
CA SER A 79 -1.20 6.24 10.74
C SER A 79 0.21 5.67 10.88
N GLU A 80 0.87 5.92 12.00
CA GLU A 80 2.22 5.43 12.26
C GLU A 80 2.27 3.89 12.22
N ASP A 81 1.25 3.23 12.74
CA ASP A 81 1.19 1.78 12.94
C ASP A 81 0.27 1.03 11.96
N LEU A 82 -0.65 1.74 11.32
CA LEU A 82 -1.68 1.11 10.51
C LEU A 82 -1.92 1.87 9.21
N MET A 83 -1.97 1.12 8.10
CA MET A 83 -2.38 1.63 6.80
C MET A 83 -3.61 0.86 6.32
N ILE A 84 -4.70 1.57 6.05
CA ILE A 84 -5.93 1.01 5.51
C ILE A 84 -6.16 1.57 4.11
N VAL A 85 -6.34 0.68 3.15
CA VAL A 85 -6.54 1.01 1.73
C VAL A 85 -7.73 0.25 1.17
N GLU A 86 -8.30 0.74 0.08
CA GLU A 86 -9.40 0.08 -0.61
C GLU A 86 -9.22 0.06 -2.13
N ALA A 87 -9.81 -0.95 -2.74
CA ALA A 87 -10.00 -1.05 -4.17
C ALA A 87 -11.45 -1.42 -4.47
N PHE A 88 -11.94 -0.99 -5.59
CA PHE A 88 -13.28 -1.28 -6.07
C PHE A 88 -13.22 -1.80 -7.48
N THR A 89 -13.87 -2.94 -7.72
CA THR A 89 -13.97 -3.54 -9.04
C THR A 89 -15.42 -3.82 -9.41
N GLN A 90 -15.76 -3.65 -10.66
CA GLN A 90 -17.06 -4.00 -11.21
C GLN A 90 -16.87 -4.72 -12.54
N ASP A 91 -17.43 -5.90 -12.65
CA ASP A 91 -17.43 -6.72 -13.87
C ASP A 91 -18.83 -7.26 -14.11
N GLY A 92 -19.56 -6.64 -15.07
CA GLY A 92 -20.95 -6.96 -15.33
C GLY A 92 -21.84 -6.79 -14.09
N ASP A 93 -22.48 -7.89 -13.66
CA ASP A 93 -23.36 -7.93 -12.49
C ASP A 93 -22.62 -8.18 -11.16
N PHE A 94 -21.29 -8.30 -11.22
CA PHE A 94 -20.44 -8.50 -10.06
C PHE A 94 -19.77 -7.21 -9.64
N THR A 95 -19.94 -6.87 -8.38
CA THR A 95 -19.29 -5.72 -7.74
C THR A 95 -18.50 -6.21 -6.55
N GLN A 96 -17.26 -5.77 -6.43
CA GLN A 96 -16.40 -6.14 -5.30
C GLN A 96 -15.71 -4.92 -4.71
N ARG A 97 -15.81 -4.80 -3.38
CA ARG A 97 -14.96 -3.90 -2.59
C ARG A 97 -13.91 -4.75 -1.89
N ILE A 98 -12.67 -4.34 -1.99
CA ILE A 98 -11.55 -4.97 -1.33
C ILE A 98 -10.95 -3.94 -0.37
N THR A 99 -10.83 -4.31 0.89
CA THR A 99 -10.21 -3.46 1.92
C THR A 99 -9.01 -4.19 2.50
N ALA A 100 -7.85 -3.56 2.51
CA ALA A 100 -6.67 -4.11 3.14
C ALA A 100 -6.24 -3.27 4.34
N SER A 101 -5.83 -3.95 5.40
CA SER A 101 -5.31 -3.36 6.63
C SER A 101 -3.93 -3.92 6.90
N LEU A 102 -2.91 -3.08 6.70
CA LEU A 102 -1.50 -3.43 6.93
C LEU A 102 -1.04 -2.85 8.27
N ASN A 103 -0.68 -3.74 9.19
CA ASN A 103 0.04 -3.34 10.40
C ASN A 103 1.52 -3.17 10.08
N ARG A 104 2.01 -1.93 10.20
CA ARG A 104 3.35 -1.54 9.78
C ARG A 104 4.46 -2.02 10.72
N PHE A 105 4.14 -2.38 11.96
CA PHE A 105 5.11 -2.89 12.92
C PHE A 105 5.36 -4.40 12.76
N ASN A 106 4.29 -5.17 12.59
CA ASN A 106 4.39 -6.63 12.57
C ASN A 106 4.18 -7.24 11.17
N GLY A 107 3.90 -6.43 10.15
CA GLY A 107 3.70 -6.89 8.78
C GLY A 107 2.41 -7.68 8.55
N LYS A 108 1.51 -7.73 9.52
CA LYS A 108 0.23 -8.43 9.36
C LYS A 108 -0.66 -7.66 8.39
N LEU A 109 -1.02 -8.30 7.29
CA LEU A 109 -1.91 -7.76 6.26
C LEU A 109 -3.20 -8.57 6.22
N LEU A 110 -4.31 -7.94 6.56
CA LEU A 110 -5.64 -8.51 6.43
C LEU A 110 -6.33 -7.92 5.21
N VAL A 111 -6.70 -8.77 4.27
CA VAL A 111 -7.41 -8.38 3.05
C VAL A 111 -8.83 -8.91 3.11
N ARG A 112 -9.81 -8.01 3.13
CA ARG A 112 -11.22 -8.35 3.16
C ARG A 112 -11.85 -8.13 1.79
N TYR A 113 -12.57 -9.13 1.32
CA TYR A 113 -13.29 -9.13 0.05
C TYR A 113 -14.79 -9.11 0.33
N ASP A 114 -15.46 -8.04 -0.09
CA ASP A 114 -16.92 -7.89 -0.04
C ASP A 114 -17.45 -7.91 -1.48
N GLY A 115 -17.89 -9.08 -1.94
CA GLY A 115 -18.42 -9.28 -3.28
C GLY A 115 -19.94 -9.32 -3.28
N TYR A 116 -20.55 -8.74 -4.29
CA TYR A 116 -21.99 -8.78 -4.52
C TYR A 116 -22.28 -9.21 -5.96
N PHE A 117 -23.08 -10.25 -6.09
CA PHE A 117 -23.66 -10.68 -7.35
C PHE A 117 -25.14 -10.32 -7.39
N GLU A 118 -25.57 -9.58 -8.38
CA GLU A 118 -26.97 -9.28 -8.59
C GLU A 118 -27.77 -10.59 -8.78
N GLY A 119 -28.75 -10.81 -7.90
CA GLY A 119 -29.56 -12.02 -7.90
C GLY A 119 -29.02 -13.21 -7.09
N TYR A 120 -27.78 -13.19 -6.63
CA TYR A 120 -27.15 -14.31 -5.91
C TYR A 120 -26.70 -13.96 -4.49
N GLY A 121 -26.71 -12.67 -4.11
CA GLY A 121 -26.36 -12.21 -2.78
C GLY A 121 -24.87 -11.87 -2.60
N ASN A 122 -24.44 -11.79 -1.34
CA ASN A 122 -23.12 -11.35 -0.96
C ASN A 122 -22.18 -12.54 -0.72
N SER A 123 -20.91 -12.34 -1.08
CA SER A 123 -19.82 -13.21 -0.68
C SER A 123 -18.78 -12.40 0.07
N ILE A 124 -18.52 -12.75 1.33
CA ILE A 124 -17.56 -12.05 2.19
C ILE A 124 -16.54 -13.06 2.71
N PHE A 125 -15.26 -12.77 2.52
CA PHE A 125 -14.16 -13.52 3.10
C PHE A 125 -12.96 -12.62 3.33
N SER A 126 -12.02 -13.10 4.13
CA SER A 126 -10.79 -12.35 4.42
C SER A 126 -9.59 -13.27 4.33
N ASP A 127 -8.52 -12.77 3.75
CA ASP A 127 -7.23 -13.44 3.70
C ASP A 127 -6.26 -12.78 4.67
N LEU A 128 -5.55 -13.60 5.44
CA LEU A 128 -4.51 -13.16 6.33
C LEU A 128 -3.14 -13.46 5.70
N HIS A 129 -2.38 -12.40 5.49
CA HIS A 129 -1.00 -12.46 5.03
C HIS A 129 -0.04 -11.98 6.11
N TYR A 130 1.18 -12.50 6.07
CA TYR A 130 2.32 -11.96 6.79
C TYR A 130 3.35 -11.45 5.80
N CYS A 131 3.66 -10.17 5.93
CA CYS A 131 4.56 -9.46 5.02
C CYS A 131 5.94 -9.28 5.65
N SER A 132 6.98 -9.45 4.85
CA SER A 132 8.37 -9.25 5.22
C SER A 132 9.14 -8.52 4.13
N LEU A 133 10.27 -7.90 4.47
CA LEU A 133 11.15 -7.22 3.51
C LEU A 133 11.92 -8.18 2.61
N THR A 134 12.12 -9.41 3.08
CA THR A 134 12.89 -10.44 2.36
C THR A 134 12.12 -11.76 2.38
N PRO A 135 12.04 -12.49 1.24
CA PRO A 135 11.36 -13.78 1.19
C PRO A 135 11.93 -14.74 2.24
N GLY A 136 11.05 -15.38 3.02
CA GLY A 136 11.41 -16.34 4.03
C GLY A 136 11.94 -15.78 5.36
N GLU A 137 12.18 -14.48 5.48
CA GLU A 137 12.46 -13.84 6.76
C GLU A 137 11.16 -13.46 7.46
N LYS A 138 10.83 -14.19 8.50
CA LYS A 138 9.75 -13.81 9.41
C LYS A 138 10.30 -12.77 10.38
N GLN A 139 9.71 -11.57 10.36
CA GLN A 139 10.10 -10.46 11.24
C GLN A 139 9.54 -10.62 12.68
N PHE A 140 9.04 -11.75 13.03
CA PHE A 140 8.44 -12.02 14.35
C PHE A 140 8.93 -13.31 14.96
#